data_ba033cbb72be9ae6fb625d813ee38604
#
_entry.id   ba033cbb72be9ae6fb625d813ee38604
#
_cell.length_a   1.000
_cell.length_b   1.000
_cell.length_c   1.000
_cell.angle_alpha   90.00
_cell.angle_beta   90.00
_cell.angle_gamma   90.00
#
_symmetry.space_group_name_H-M   'P 1'
#
loop_
_entity.id
_entity.type
_entity.pdbx_description
1 polymer ?
#
loop_
_entity_poly.entity_id
_entity_poly.type
_entity_poly.pdbx_seq_one_letter_code
_entity_poly.pdbx_strand_id
1 'polypeptide(L)'
;DALKSFFYPSISFLMRTAQFQKGGWKKLDDYIRAGVKTTLNVPREASNDYLYGPTRRGCIGIPVAAQDSDYYLIDAAFKLLSSNDIQTTELALEDLQTTVQKRLGRPTDLEDAAAYLTGNNEDEFRRNTNAISNVWTNARKASNRNNVEWSFENSQPAIRIQEKTVYSKERRKVLSALRENLRSQHLERLCALPSQGKAMDCVSADPASSHFNKDGLFTRFADWRFIHRARLNLLPLNGNRHAEDNSNRSCRRCGYEMETLPHVINHCMTYAAVMTRRHNAIVSRVRKAASKRYTVLSENEAVNGNLRPDLVLVKNNNAIIIDVTVPFENRMDAFCEAREGKKQKYENLAQALRTKYAEVKVDAIVVGSLGAWDPDNDILMKKLCSRSYLKLFKKLCVSDTIKYSRDIYVEHVTGVRQL
;
A
#
# COMPACT_ATOMS: atom_id res chain seq x y z
N ASP A 1 16.51 1.47 -1.85
CA ASP A 1 16.85 1.88 -3.23
C ASP A 1 17.97 1.00 -3.83
N ALA A 2 19.12 0.75 -3.15
CA ALA A 2 20.22 -0.04 -3.68
C ALA A 2 19.81 -1.41 -4.26
N LEU A 3 18.95 -2.16 -3.56
CA LEU A 3 18.42 -3.42 -4.07
C LEU A 3 17.68 -3.26 -5.40
N LYS A 4 16.80 -2.27 -5.51
CA LYS A 4 15.96 -2.06 -6.72
C LYS A 4 16.72 -1.46 -7.89
N SER A 5 17.69 -0.57 -7.60
CA SER A 5 18.39 0.21 -8.64
C SER A 5 19.67 -0.45 -9.15
N PHE A 6 20.31 -1.29 -8.33
CA PHE A 6 21.59 -1.90 -8.69
C PHE A 6 21.55 -3.42 -8.63
N PHE A 7 21.17 -4.00 -7.48
CA PHE A 7 21.29 -5.44 -7.27
C PHE A 7 20.40 -6.27 -8.19
N TYR A 8 19.06 -6.03 -8.19
CA TYR A 8 18.16 -6.81 -9.04
C TYR A 8 18.41 -6.63 -10.53
N PRO A 9 18.73 -5.44 -11.06
CA PRO A 9 19.14 -5.29 -12.43
C PRO A 9 20.40 -6.09 -12.79
N SER A 10 21.42 -6.16 -11.92
CA SER A 10 22.66 -6.89 -12.20
C SER A 10 22.46 -8.40 -12.34
N ILE A 11 21.50 -8.99 -11.62
CA ILE A 11 21.19 -10.43 -11.70
C ILE A 11 20.12 -10.78 -12.74
N SER A 12 19.54 -9.79 -13.40
CA SER A 12 18.44 -10.00 -14.36
C SER A 12 18.82 -10.86 -15.56
N PHE A 13 20.08 -10.80 -16.00
CA PHE A 13 20.59 -11.67 -17.06
C PHE A 13 20.52 -13.15 -16.66
N LEU A 14 20.97 -13.47 -15.44
CA LEU A 14 20.95 -14.84 -14.92
C LEU A 14 19.52 -15.39 -14.78
N MET A 15 18.57 -14.51 -14.46
CA MET A 15 17.13 -14.87 -14.39
C MET A 15 16.58 -15.21 -15.78
N ARG A 16 16.97 -14.45 -16.83
CA ARG A 16 16.52 -14.66 -18.21
C ARG A 16 17.05 -15.96 -18.80
N THR A 17 18.28 -16.31 -18.49
CA THR A 17 18.98 -17.47 -19.05
C THR A 17 18.74 -18.75 -18.24
N ALA A 18 17.91 -18.71 -17.21
CA ALA A 18 17.58 -19.85 -16.33
C ALA A 18 18.82 -20.57 -15.74
N GLN A 19 19.91 -19.85 -15.50
CA GLN A 19 21.16 -20.45 -15.01
C GLN A 19 21.07 -20.98 -13.59
N PHE A 20 20.07 -20.51 -12.81
CA PHE A 20 19.85 -20.98 -11.44
C PHE A 20 18.47 -21.61 -11.27
N GLN A 21 18.43 -22.65 -10.46
CA GLN A 21 17.17 -23.30 -10.09
C GLN A 21 16.33 -22.39 -9.16
N LYS A 22 15.02 -22.58 -9.18
CA LYS A 22 14.05 -21.84 -8.36
C LYS A 22 14.41 -21.82 -6.86
N GLY A 23 14.94 -22.94 -6.33
CA GLY A 23 15.38 -23.05 -4.94
C GLY A 23 16.52 -22.10 -4.58
N GLY A 24 17.44 -21.83 -5.52
CA GLY A 24 18.51 -20.85 -5.32
C GLY A 24 17.96 -19.43 -5.17
N TRP A 25 17.00 -19.03 -6.01
CA TRP A 25 16.34 -17.74 -5.90
C TRP A 25 15.55 -17.57 -4.60
N LYS A 26 14.88 -18.63 -4.11
CA LYS A 26 14.20 -18.60 -2.82
C LYS A 26 15.16 -18.37 -1.65
N LYS A 27 16.34 -19.03 -1.65
CA LYS A 27 17.37 -18.79 -0.63
C LYS A 27 17.87 -17.34 -0.65
N LEU A 28 18.03 -16.76 -1.84
CA LEU A 28 18.39 -15.35 -1.99
C LEU A 28 17.32 -14.42 -1.40
N ASP A 29 16.03 -14.69 -1.69
CA ASP A 29 14.92 -13.94 -1.11
C ASP A 29 14.89 -14.03 0.42
N ASP A 30 15.17 -15.20 1.00
CA ASP A 30 15.23 -15.39 2.45
C ASP A 30 16.34 -14.53 3.08
N TYR A 31 17.51 -14.48 2.45
CA TYR A 31 18.63 -13.67 2.91
C TYR A 31 18.34 -12.17 2.84
N ILE A 32 17.83 -11.70 1.69
CA ILE A 32 17.46 -10.30 1.49
C ILE A 32 16.37 -9.88 2.49
N ARG A 33 15.36 -10.72 2.70
CA ARG A 33 14.25 -10.46 3.62
C ARG A 33 14.73 -10.23 5.05
N ALA A 34 15.65 -11.04 5.54
CA ALA A 34 16.21 -10.88 6.87
C ALA A 34 16.95 -9.53 7.01
N GLY A 35 17.80 -9.18 6.05
CA GLY A 35 18.52 -7.90 6.01
C GLY A 35 17.60 -6.69 5.96
N VAL A 36 16.54 -6.78 5.15
CA VAL A 36 15.55 -5.69 5.04
C VAL A 36 14.76 -5.51 6.32
N LYS A 37 14.29 -6.59 6.96
CA LYS A 37 13.59 -6.48 8.25
C LYS A 37 14.47 -5.80 9.31
N THR A 38 15.74 -6.14 9.36
CA THR A 38 16.72 -5.49 10.25
C THR A 38 16.85 -3.99 9.95
N THR A 39 16.99 -3.62 8.67
CA THR A 39 17.11 -2.21 8.24
C THR A 39 15.86 -1.40 8.60
N LEU A 40 14.68 -1.96 8.41
CA LEU A 40 13.38 -1.35 8.77
C LEU A 40 13.13 -1.34 10.28
N ASN A 41 13.98 -1.99 11.07
CA ASN A 41 13.77 -2.19 12.50
C ASN A 41 12.43 -2.88 12.81
N VAL A 42 12.01 -3.82 11.98
CA VAL A 42 10.81 -4.64 12.21
C VAL A 42 11.22 -6.04 12.66
N PRO A 43 10.49 -6.67 13.59
CA PRO A 43 10.80 -8.01 14.08
C PRO A 43 10.52 -9.10 13.03
N ARG A 44 10.93 -10.33 13.32
CA ARG A 44 10.78 -11.47 12.39
C ARG A 44 9.32 -11.78 12.08
N GLU A 45 8.42 -11.54 13.03
CA GLU A 45 6.97 -11.77 12.96
C GLU A 45 6.24 -10.78 12.03
N ALA A 46 6.94 -9.73 11.58
CA ALA A 46 6.40 -8.80 10.60
C ALA A 46 6.05 -9.56 9.31
N SER A 47 4.85 -9.34 8.80
CA SER A 47 4.38 -9.98 7.56
C SER A 47 5.35 -9.72 6.41
N ASN A 48 5.68 -10.77 5.67
CA ASN A 48 6.48 -10.64 4.46
C ASN A 48 5.73 -9.89 3.36
N ASP A 49 4.39 -9.95 3.36
CA ASP A 49 3.57 -9.22 2.41
C ASP A 49 3.80 -7.70 2.51
N TYR A 50 4.13 -7.19 3.71
CA TYR A 50 4.53 -5.79 3.88
C TYR A 50 5.80 -5.41 3.10
N LEU A 51 6.74 -6.33 2.97
CA LEU A 51 7.99 -6.08 2.22
C LEU A 51 7.75 -6.05 0.71
N TYR A 52 6.82 -6.86 0.22
CA TYR A 52 6.63 -7.13 -1.19
C TYR A 52 5.48 -6.34 -1.84
N GLY A 53 4.49 -5.91 -1.06
CA GLY A 53 3.37 -5.11 -1.54
C GLY A 53 3.78 -3.75 -2.14
N PRO A 54 2.85 -3.04 -2.81
CA PRO A 54 3.16 -1.85 -3.59
C PRO A 54 3.56 -0.64 -2.72
N THR A 55 4.65 0.03 -3.07
CA THR A 55 5.18 1.20 -2.33
C THR A 55 4.17 2.34 -2.23
N ARG A 56 3.38 2.56 -3.29
CA ARG A 56 2.34 3.62 -3.30
C ARG A 56 1.19 3.35 -2.33
N ARG A 57 1.06 2.10 -1.88
CA ARG A 57 0.03 1.64 -0.93
C ARG A 57 0.60 1.38 0.47
N GLY A 58 1.77 1.92 0.76
CA GLY A 58 2.36 1.88 2.10
C GLY A 58 3.32 0.73 2.37
N CYS A 59 3.50 -0.20 1.45
CA CYS A 59 4.45 -1.29 1.54
C CYS A 59 5.86 -0.89 1.09
N ILE A 60 6.84 -1.79 1.21
CA ILE A 60 8.23 -1.50 0.85
C ILE A 60 8.50 -1.75 -0.64
N GLY A 61 7.80 -2.70 -1.25
CA GLY A 61 7.85 -2.98 -2.69
C GLY A 61 9.17 -3.58 -3.16
N ILE A 62 9.79 -4.46 -2.36
CA ILE A 62 10.99 -5.18 -2.77
C ILE A 62 10.61 -6.21 -3.84
N PRO A 63 11.38 -6.38 -4.91
CA PRO A 63 11.18 -7.48 -5.83
C PRO A 63 11.39 -8.82 -5.14
N VAL A 64 10.79 -9.88 -5.67
CA VAL A 64 10.95 -11.26 -5.22
C VAL A 64 11.72 -12.02 -6.30
N ALA A 65 12.97 -12.37 -6.03
CA ALA A 65 13.86 -12.99 -7.04
C ALA A 65 13.28 -14.29 -7.61
N ALA A 66 12.66 -15.09 -6.74
CA ALA A 66 12.04 -16.34 -7.15
C ALA A 66 10.86 -16.14 -8.13
N GLN A 67 10.05 -15.09 -7.97
CA GLN A 67 8.98 -14.76 -8.92
C GLN A 67 9.54 -14.02 -10.14
N ASP A 68 10.41 -13.06 -9.95
CA ASP A 68 11.03 -12.32 -11.07
C ASP A 68 11.75 -13.26 -12.03
N SER A 69 12.40 -14.34 -11.56
CA SER A 69 13.01 -15.34 -12.43
C SER A 69 11.99 -16.01 -13.37
N ASP A 70 10.77 -16.31 -12.89
CA ASP A 70 9.70 -16.81 -13.75
C ASP A 70 9.20 -15.74 -14.72
N TYR A 71 9.06 -14.50 -14.24
CA TYR A 71 8.57 -13.39 -15.05
C TYR A 71 9.51 -13.07 -16.23
N TYR A 72 10.80 -13.17 -16.02
CA TYR A 72 11.77 -13.03 -17.10
C TYR A 72 11.68 -14.14 -18.14
N LEU A 73 11.34 -15.38 -17.75
CA LEU A 73 11.14 -16.49 -18.70
C LEU A 73 9.87 -16.29 -19.53
N ILE A 74 8.77 -15.84 -18.90
CA ILE A 74 7.53 -15.49 -19.61
C ILE A 74 7.77 -14.31 -20.58
N ASP A 75 8.44 -13.26 -20.10
CA ASP A 75 8.75 -12.06 -20.88
C ASP A 75 9.66 -12.39 -22.09
N ALA A 76 10.64 -13.27 -21.91
CA ALA A 76 11.53 -13.71 -23.00
C ALA A 76 10.74 -14.45 -24.09
N ALA A 77 9.93 -15.43 -23.73
CA ALA A 77 9.09 -16.17 -24.67
C ALA A 77 8.10 -15.24 -25.39
N PHE A 78 7.44 -14.34 -24.67
CA PHE A 78 6.51 -13.38 -25.25
C PHE A 78 7.21 -12.43 -26.24
N LYS A 79 8.40 -11.96 -25.92
CA LYS A 79 9.18 -11.07 -26.79
C LYS A 79 9.70 -11.73 -28.05
N LEU A 80 10.00 -13.01 -28.01
CA LEU A 80 10.35 -13.78 -29.21
C LEU A 80 9.16 -13.86 -30.16
N LEU A 81 7.99 -14.30 -29.65
CA LEU A 81 6.75 -14.42 -30.43
C LEU A 81 6.17 -13.07 -30.91
N SER A 82 6.52 -11.95 -30.25
CA SER A 82 6.08 -10.61 -30.60
C SER A 82 7.20 -9.71 -31.10
N SER A 83 8.24 -10.29 -31.71
CA SER A 83 9.35 -9.52 -32.28
C SER A 83 8.86 -8.62 -33.42
N ASN A 84 9.54 -7.47 -33.60
CA ASN A 84 9.31 -6.62 -34.77
C ASN A 84 10.02 -7.20 -36.03
N ASP A 85 10.98 -8.08 -35.83
CA ASP A 85 11.63 -8.80 -36.90
C ASP A 85 10.82 -10.06 -37.26
N ILE A 86 10.31 -10.10 -38.46
CA ILE A 86 9.43 -11.15 -38.98
C ILE A 86 10.12 -12.50 -38.94
N GLN A 87 11.40 -12.58 -39.36
CA GLN A 87 12.15 -13.83 -39.37
C GLN A 87 12.29 -14.39 -37.95
N THR A 88 12.57 -13.55 -36.97
CA THR A 88 12.64 -13.94 -35.56
C THR A 88 11.30 -14.50 -35.07
N THR A 89 10.18 -13.88 -35.43
CA THR A 89 8.84 -14.33 -35.02
C THR A 89 8.45 -15.66 -35.66
N GLU A 90 8.74 -15.83 -36.95
CA GLU A 90 8.47 -17.07 -37.69
C GLU A 90 9.28 -18.24 -37.11
N LEU A 91 10.58 -18.08 -36.93
CA LEU A 91 11.45 -19.09 -36.32
C LEU A 91 11.03 -19.43 -34.87
N ALA A 92 10.63 -18.41 -34.10
CA ALA A 92 10.16 -18.62 -32.74
C ALA A 92 8.85 -19.44 -32.70
N LEU A 93 7.94 -19.17 -33.62
CA LEU A 93 6.67 -19.88 -33.73
C LEU A 93 6.90 -21.34 -34.18
N GLU A 94 7.75 -21.55 -35.17
CA GLU A 94 8.13 -22.88 -35.67
C GLU A 94 8.78 -23.76 -34.56
N ASP A 95 9.74 -23.19 -33.80
CA ASP A 95 10.38 -23.86 -32.68
C ASP A 95 9.40 -24.17 -31.54
N LEU A 96 8.46 -23.24 -31.25
CA LEU A 96 7.37 -23.50 -30.32
C LEU A 96 6.49 -24.66 -30.79
N GLN A 97 6.00 -24.61 -32.02
CA GLN A 97 5.16 -25.65 -32.59
C GLN A 97 5.87 -27.02 -32.57
N THR A 98 7.15 -27.06 -32.93
CA THR A 98 7.99 -28.28 -32.85
C THR A 98 8.06 -28.80 -31.42
N THR A 99 8.19 -27.92 -30.44
CA THR A 99 8.24 -28.29 -29.02
C THR A 99 6.88 -28.87 -28.57
N VAL A 100 5.77 -28.24 -28.98
CA VAL A 100 4.41 -28.69 -28.66
C VAL A 100 4.10 -30.03 -29.36
N GLN A 101 4.47 -30.17 -30.64
CA GLN A 101 4.29 -31.39 -31.41
C GLN A 101 5.02 -32.60 -30.77
N LYS A 102 6.26 -32.38 -30.28
CA LYS A 102 6.98 -33.42 -29.51
C LYS A 102 6.21 -33.83 -28.25
N ARG A 103 5.48 -32.93 -27.64
CA ARG A 103 4.69 -33.16 -26.42
C ARG A 103 3.41 -33.95 -26.75
N LEU A 104 2.68 -33.55 -27.79
CA LEU A 104 1.39 -34.16 -28.17
C LEU A 104 1.51 -35.40 -29.09
N GLY A 105 2.58 -35.46 -29.88
CA GLY A 105 2.81 -36.56 -30.83
C GLY A 105 1.98 -36.43 -32.11
N ARG A 106 1.45 -35.24 -32.42
CA ARG A 106 0.66 -34.95 -33.62
C ARG A 106 0.96 -33.51 -34.11
N PRO A 107 0.58 -33.16 -35.35
CA PRO A 107 0.61 -31.78 -35.80
C PRO A 107 -0.18 -30.85 -34.84
N THR A 108 0.28 -29.63 -34.65
CA THR A 108 -0.24 -28.71 -33.66
C THR A 108 -0.63 -27.34 -34.29
N ASP A 109 -1.63 -26.74 -33.73
CA ASP A 109 -2.09 -25.39 -34.09
C ASP A 109 -1.73 -24.33 -33.02
N LEU A 110 -2.26 -23.10 -33.17
CA LEU A 110 -2.01 -22.01 -32.22
C LEU A 110 -2.76 -22.20 -30.89
N GLU A 111 -3.89 -22.92 -30.89
CA GLU A 111 -4.64 -23.21 -29.67
C GLU A 111 -3.85 -24.23 -28.82
N ASP A 112 -3.27 -25.26 -29.44
CA ASP A 112 -2.35 -26.19 -28.78
C ASP A 112 -1.14 -25.45 -28.19
N ALA A 113 -0.57 -24.51 -28.94
CA ALA A 113 0.57 -23.70 -28.49
C ALA A 113 0.20 -22.82 -27.28
N ALA A 114 -0.98 -22.20 -27.30
CA ALA A 114 -1.50 -21.40 -26.19
C ALA A 114 -1.75 -22.26 -24.95
N ALA A 115 -2.43 -23.38 -25.08
CA ALA A 115 -2.70 -24.32 -24.00
C ALA A 115 -1.38 -24.88 -23.41
N TYR A 116 -0.42 -25.18 -24.27
CA TYR A 116 0.92 -25.60 -23.82
C TYR A 116 1.60 -24.54 -22.97
N LEU A 117 1.70 -23.29 -23.46
CA LEU A 117 2.38 -22.21 -22.76
C LEU A 117 1.65 -21.80 -21.47
N THR A 118 0.32 -21.90 -21.42
CA THR A 118 -0.50 -21.71 -20.20
C THR A 118 -0.16 -22.74 -19.12
N GLY A 119 0.36 -23.89 -19.52
CA GLY A 119 0.75 -24.94 -18.59
C GLY A 119 -0.29 -26.03 -18.41
N ASN A 120 -1.22 -26.18 -19.35
CA ASN A 120 -2.22 -27.26 -19.30
C ASN A 120 -1.54 -28.63 -19.13
N ASN A 121 -2.03 -29.44 -18.17
CA ASN A 121 -1.52 -30.75 -17.82
C ASN A 121 -2.60 -31.86 -17.95
N GLU A 122 -3.71 -31.54 -18.58
CA GLU A 122 -4.83 -32.45 -18.78
C GLU A 122 -4.72 -33.17 -20.15
N ASP A 123 -5.48 -34.20 -20.34
CA ASP A 123 -5.61 -34.94 -21.58
C ASP A 123 -4.27 -35.32 -22.25
N GLU A 124 -4.09 -34.94 -23.49
CA GLU A 124 -2.88 -35.22 -24.28
C GLU A 124 -1.62 -34.57 -23.69
N PHE A 125 -1.74 -33.45 -22.95
CA PHE A 125 -0.62 -32.81 -22.27
C PHE A 125 -0.09 -33.56 -21.05
N ARG A 126 -0.75 -34.65 -20.61
CA ARG A 126 -0.30 -35.52 -19.50
C ARG A 126 0.97 -36.32 -19.83
N ARG A 127 1.32 -36.49 -21.09
CA ARG A 127 2.50 -37.30 -21.49
C ARG A 127 3.76 -36.76 -20.81
N ASN A 128 4.42 -37.65 -20.05
CA ASN A 128 5.71 -37.35 -19.44
C ASN A 128 6.80 -37.57 -20.51
N THR A 129 7.15 -36.52 -21.22
CA THR A 129 8.31 -36.57 -22.13
C THR A 129 9.51 -36.02 -21.39
N ASN A 130 10.70 -36.62 -21.56
CA ASN A 130 11.97 -36.03 -21.14
C ASN A 130 12.18 -34.72 -21.92
N ALA A 131 11.55 -33.67 -21.48
CA ALA A 131 11.54 -32.40 -22.17
C ALA A 131 12.93 -31.78 -22.09
N ILE A 132 13.54 -31.55 -23.24
CA ILE A 132 14.72 -30.71 -23.36
C ILE A 132 14.38 -29.34 -22.77
N SER A 133 15.24 -28.82 -21.89
CA SER A 133 15.05 -27.48 -21.32
C SER A 133 15.31 -26.46 -22.44
N ASN A 134 14.25 -25.78 -22.87
CA ASN A 134 14.30 -24.68 -23.83
C ASN A 134 13.46 -23.49 -23.32
N VAL A 135 13.40 -22.41 -24.07
CA VAL A 135 12.65 -21.20 -23.69
C VAL A 135 11.16 -21.50 -23.47
N TRP A 136 10.56 -22.37 -24.29
CA TRP A 136 9.14 -22.71 -24.24
C TRP A 136 8.77 -23.58 -23.05
N THR A 137 9.58 -24.62 -22.76
CA THR A 137 9.38 -25.45 -21.57
C THR A 137 9.56 -24.65 -20.29
N ASN A 138 10.48 -23.69 -20.27
CA ASN A 138 10.68 -22.83 -19.12
C ASN A 138 9.53 -21.82 -18.97
N ALA A 139 9.09 -21.19 -20.07
CA ALA A 139 7.94 -20.28 -20.05
C ALA A 139 6.65 -21.01 -19.60
N ARG A 140 6.38 -22.24 -20.12
CA ARG A 140 5.27 -23.09 -19.69
C ARG A 140 5.27 -23.28 -18.16
N LYS A 141 6.40 -23.74 -17.60
CA LYS A 141 6.54 -23.97 -16.15
C LYS A 141 6.33 -22.67 -15.35
N ALA A 142 6.85 -21.56 -15.87
CA ALA A 142 6.71 -20.25 -15.25
C ALA A 142 5.26 -19.72 -15.29
N SER A 143 4.60 -19.87 -16.44
CA SER A 143 3.19 -19.47 -16.62
C SER A 143 2.25 -20.27 -15.72
N ASN A 144 2.41 -21.58 -15.66
CA ASN A 144 1.61 -22.45 -14.78
C ASN A 144 1.76 -22.04 -13.30
N ARG A 145 3.00 -21.79 -12.82
CA ARG A 145 3.23 -21.34 -11.43
C ARG A 145 2.61 -19.99 -11.08
N ASN A 146 2.40 -19.14 -12.07
CA ASN A 146 1.93 -17.78 -11.88
C ASN A 146 0.52 -17.54 -12.44
N ASN A 147 -0.18 -18.60 -12.84
CA ASN A 147 -1.53 -18.54 -13.41
C ASN A 147 -1.61 -17.53 -14.58
N VAL A 148 -0.65 -17.59 -15.49
CA VAL A 148 -0.62 -16.76 -16.70
C VAL A 148 -1.19 -17.56 -17.85
N GLU A 149 -2.26 -17.04 -18.46
CA GLU A 149 -2.91 -17.66 -19.60
C GLU A 149 -2.39 -17.04 -20.90
N TRP A 150 -2.13 -17.89 -21.89
CA TRP A 150 -1.70 -17.48 -23.22
C TRP A 150 -2.85 -17.63 -24.21
N SER A 151 -2.89 -16.75 -25.18
CA SER A 151 -3.77 -16.81 -26.34
C SER A 151 -3.05 -16.25 -27.57
N PHE A 152 -3.57 -16.60 -28.76
CA PHE A 152 -3.13 -16.00 -30.01
C PHE A 152 -4.32 -15.36 -30.71
N GLU A 153 -4.22 -14.05 -30.99
CA GLU A 153 -5.21 -13.27 -31.74
C GLU A 153 -4.58 -12.82 -33.06
N ASN A 154 -5.13 -13.24 -34.19
CA ASN A 154 -4.56 -13.00 -35.52
C ASN A 154 -3.07 -13.39 -35.61
N SER A 155 -2.74 -14.56 -35.12
CA SER A 155 -1.37 -15.09 -35.01
C SER A 155 -0.40 -14.30 -34.12
N GLN A 156 -0.90 -13.31 -33.38
CA GLN A 156 -0.10 -12.54 -32.42
C GLN A 156 -0.34 -12.99 -31.00
N PRO A 157 0.72 -13.15 -30.16
CA PRO A 157 0.55 -13.60 -28.79
C PRO A 157 -0.11 -12.53 -27.93
N ALA A 158 -0.96 -12.97 -27.02
CA ALA A 158 -1.48 -12.22 -25.90
C ALA A 158 -1.34 -13.05 -24.61
N ILE A 159 -1.15 -12.39 -23.49
CA ILE A 159 -1.16 -13.03 -22.17
C ILE A 159 -2.18 -12.38 -21.26
N ARG A 160 -2.93 -13.20 -20.54
CA ARG A 160 -3.87 -12.76 -19.52
C ARG A 160 -3.28 -13.04 -18.14
N ILE A 161 -3.29 -11.99 -17.31
CA ILE A 161 -2.82 -12.00 -15.92
C ILE A 161 -3.99 -11.53 -15.07
N GLN A 162 -4.75 -12.47 -14.50
CA GLN A 162 -6.07 -12.19 -13.89
C GLN A 162 -7.01 -11.48 -14.88
N GLU A 163 -7.44 -10.25 -14.58
CA GLU A 163 -8.34 -9.47 -15.45
C GLU A 163 -7.63 -8.62 -16.51
N LYS A 164 -6.29 -8.57 -16.49
CA LYS A 164 -5.51 -7.72 -17.39
C LYS A 164 -4.91 -8.53 -18.52
N THR A 165 -5.24 -8.16 -19.76
CA THR A 165 -4.60 -8.73 -20.95
C THR A 165 -3.49 -7.80 -21.46
N VAL A 166 -2.35 -8.39 -21.83
CA VAL A 166 -1.22 -7.70 -22.46
C VAL A 166 -1.06 -8.24 -23.86
N TYR A 167 -1.23 -7.38 -24.85
CA TYR A 167 -1.13 -7.71 -26.27
C TYR A 167 0.30 -7.52 -26.82
N SER A 168 0.61 -8.11 -27.96
CA SER A 168 1.93 -8.04 -28.64
C SER A 168 2.43 -6.58 -28.81
N LYS A 169 1.55 -5.62 -29.11
CA LYS A 169 1.88 -4.20 -29.21
C LYS A 169 2.39 -3.59 -27.90
N GLU A 170 2.04 -4.21 -26.77
CA GLU A 170 2.40 -3.78 -25.43
C GLU A 170 3.49 -4.63 -24.80
N ARG A 171 4.26 -5.38 -25.60
CA ARG A 171 5.28 -6.34 -25.13
C ARG A 171 6.25 -5.82 -24.05
N ARG A 172 6.47 -4.49 -23.97
CA ARG A 172 7.30 -3.87 -22.94
C ARG A 172 6.62 -3.82 -21.56
N LYS A 173 5.32 -4.05 -21.49
CA LYS A 173 4.54 -3.99 -20.24
C LYS A 173 4.41 -5.33 -19.52
N VAL A 174 4.84 -6.46 -20.11
CA VAL A 174 4.70 -7.81 -19.55
C VAL A 174 5.26 -7.89 -18.14
N LEU A 175 6.54 -7.56 -17.93
CA LEU A 175 7.18 -7.60 -16.62
C LEU A 175 6.50 -6.68 -15.60
N SER A 176 6.07 -5.49 -16.03
CA SER A 176 5.39 -4.55 -15.12
C SER A 176 4.00 -5.07 -14.72
N ALA A 177 3.28 -5.70 -15.63
CA ALA A 177 1.95 -6.28 -15.35
C ALA A 177 2.05 -7.46 -14.38
N LEU A 178 2.99 -8.38 -14.59
CA LEU A 178 3.24 -9.51 -13.70
C LEU A 178 3.63 -9.06 -12.29
N ARG A 179 4.54 -8.08 -12.18
CA ARG A 179 4.97 -7.52 -10.90
C ARG A 179 3.87 -6.74 -10.19
N GLU A 180 3.04 -6.02 -10.92
CA GLU A 180 1.92 -5.27 -10.37
C GLU A 180 0.88 -6.23 -9.78
N ASN A 181 0.54 -7.30 -10.50
CA ASN A 181 -0.34 -8.34 -10.02
C ASN A 181 0.17 -8.98 -8.71
N LEU A 182 1.42 -9.40 -8.67
CA LEU A 182 2.01 -9.97 -7.46
C LEU A 182 1.96 -9.02 -6.27
N ARG A 183 2.29 -7.73 -6.51
CA ARG A 183 2.26 -6.71 -5.46
C ARG A 183 0.85 -6.47 -4.93
N SER A 184 -0.17 -6.48 -5.79
CA SER A 184 -1.57 -6.36 -5.38
C SER A 184 -2.00 -7.54 -4.51
N GLN A 185 -1.65 -8.77 -4.89
CA GLN A 185 -1.92 -9.95 -4.07
C GLN A 185 -1.23 -9.89 -2.69
N HIS A 186 0.01 -9.38 -2.62
CA HIS A 186 0.67 -9.16 -1.33
C HIS A 186 -0.08 -8.15 -0.47
N LEU A 187 -0.56 -7.05 -1.05
CA LEU A 187 -1.34 -6.05 -0.33
C LEU A 187 -2.65 -6.63 0.19
N GLU A 188 -3.39 -7.35 -0.63
CA GLU A 188 -4.66 -7.99 -0.26
C GLU A 188 -4.47 -8.94 0.93
N ARG A 189 -3.47 -9.83 0.86
CA ARG A 189 -3.14 -10.73 1.97
C ARG A 189 -2.76 -9.96 3.24
N LEU A 190 -1.96 -8.89 3.10
CA LEU A 190 -1.58 -8.05 4.25
C LEU A 190 -2.80 -7.39 4.89
N CYS A 191 -3.66 -6.73 4.10
CA CYS A 191 -4.85 -6.06 4.61
C CYS A 191 -5.86 -7.03 5.25
N ALA A 192 -5.90 -8.29 4.80
CA ALA A 192 -6.74 -9.33 5.40
C ALA A 192 -6.28 -9.76 6.80
N LEU A 193 -5.03 -9.52 7.19
CA LEU A 193 -4.52 -9.92 8.50
C LEU A 193 -5.28 -9.22 9.65
N PRO A 194 -5.68 -9.96 10.70
CA PRO A 194 -6.53 -9.44 11.76
C PRO A 194 -5.85 -8.40 12.66
N SER A 195 -4.53 -8.42 12.76
CA SER A 195 -3.73 -7.47 13.55
C SER A 195 -2.92 -6.55 12.65
N GLN A 196 -1.99 -7.09 11.86
CA GLN A 196 -1.05 -6.29 11.06
C GLN A 196 -1.71 -5.62 9.83
N GLY A 197 -2.90 -6.08 9.43
CA GLY A 197 -3.64 -5.54 8.28
C GLY A 197 -4.50 -4.31 8.59
N LYS A 198 -4.93 -4.12 9.84
CA LYS A 198 -5.91 -3.08 10.18
C LYS A 198 -5.49 -1.67 9.78
N ALA A 199 -4.29 -1.27 10.19
CA ALA A 199 -3.79 0.06 9.83
C ALA A 199 -3.40 0.13 8.35
N MET A 200 -2.93 -0.97 7.76
CA MET A 200 -2.53 -1.00 6.35
C MET A 200 -3.72 -0.85 5.39
N ASP A 201 -4.90 -1.27 5.79
CA ASP A 201 -6.15 -1.02 5.06
C ASP A 201 -6.37 0.50 4.86
N CYS A 202 -6.36 1.28 5.94
CA CYS A 202 -6.45 2.73 5.89
C CYS A 202 -5.28 3.40 5.13
N VAL A 203 -4.04 2.95 5.40
CA VAL A 203 -2.82 3.52 4.80
C VAL A 203 -2.80 3.31 3.29
N SER A 204 -3.32 2.19 2.82
CA SER A 204 -3.33 1.84 1.40
C SER A 204 -4.31 2.67 0.58
N ALA A 205 -5.27 3.34 1.21
CA ALA A 205 -6.30 4.11 0.54
C ALA A 205 -5.76 5.35 -0.20
N ASP A 206 -4.73 6.02 0.34
CA ASP A 206 -4.11 7.18 -0.32
C ASP A 206 -2.57 7.12 -0.29
N PRO A 207 -1.90 7.34 -1.43
CA PRO A 207 -0.43 7.32 -1.52
C PRO A 207 0.28 8.35 -0.63
N ALA A 208 -0.37 9.45 -0.27
CA ALA A 208 0.21 10.45 0.62
C ALA A 208 0.50 9.89 2.02
N SER A 209 -0.28 8.90 2.47
CA SER A 209 -0.06 8.21 3.75
C SER A 209 1.35 7.64 3.90
N SER A 210 2.03 7.34 2.79
CA SER A 210 3.36 6.73 2.77
C SER A 210 4.35 7.45 1.84
N HIS A 211 4.15 8.77 1.66
CA HIS A 211 4.99 9.60 0.80
C HIS A 211 6.48 9.48 1.12
N PHE A 212 6.82 9.31 2.39
CA PHE A 212 8.20 9.21 2.89
C PHE A 212 8.93 7.93 2.44
N ASN A 213 8.23 6.91 1.96
CA ASN A 213 8.85 5.70 1.39
C ASN A 213 9.56 5.98 0.06
N LYS A 214 9.27 7.12 -0.58
CA LYS A 214 9.87 7.49 -1.87
C LYS A 214 11.10 8.37 -1.71
N ASP A 215 10.98 9.46 -0.94
CA ASP A 215 12.00 10.51 -0.90
C ASP A 215 12.39 10.92 0.53
N GLY A 216 11.72 10.39 1.55
CA GLY A 216 11.96 10.71 2.96
C GLY A 216 11.61 12.15 3.36
N LEU A 217 11.10 12.97 2.44
CA LEU A 217 10.80 14.38 2.70
C LEU A 217 9.77 14.52 3.82
N PHE A 218 9.95 15.57 4.64
CA PHE A 218 9.09 15.97 5.75
C PHE A 218 9.00 14.98 6.92
N THR A 219 9.72 13.85 6.87
CA THR A 219 9.67 12.81 7.91
C THR A 219 11.06 12.58 8.47
N ARG A 220 11.24 12.72 9.79
CA ARG A 220 12.53 12.44 10.45
C ARG A 220 12.85 10.95 10.37
N PHE A 221 14.12 10.57 10.35
CA PHE A 221 14.52 9.17 10.33
C PHE A 221 13.98 8.37 11.53
N ALA A 222 13.89 9.00 12.71
CA ALA A 222 13.30 8.39 13.89
C ALA A 222 11.81 8.08 13.72
N ASP A 223 11.05 8.97 13.06
CA ASP A 223 9.63 8.77 12.75
C ASP A 223 9.45 7.67 11.69
N TRP A 224 10.35 7.64 10.71
CA TRP A 224 10.38 6.58 9.70
C TRP A 224 10.60 5.20 10.33
N ARG A 225 11.56 5.05 11.25
CA ARG A 225 11.78 3.78 11.97
C ARG A 225 10.61 3.36 12.85
N PHE A 226 9.94 4.31 13.48
CA PHE A 226 8.77 4.06 14.33
C PHE A 226 7.58 3.56 13.52
N ILE A 227 7.26 4.22 12.41
CA ILE A 227 5.99 4.02 11.72
C ILE A 227 5.84 2.63 11.11
N HIS A 228 6.93 2.00 10.66
CA HIS A 228 6.88 0.64 10.12
C HIS A 228 6.40 -0.38 11.16
N ARG A 229 6.91 -0.30 12.39
CA ARG A 229 6.46 -1.18 13.48
C ARG A 229 5.06 -0.83 13.96
N ALA A 230 4.76 0.45 14.06
CA ALA A 230 3.48 0.95 14.55
C ALA A 230 2.32 0.48 13.66
N ARG A 231 2.44 0.63 12.34
CA ARG A 231 1.42 0.22 11.37
C ARG A 231 1.17 -1.27 11.32
N LEU A 232 2.19 -2.07 11.64
CA LEU A 232 2.06 -3.52 11.74
C LEU A 232 1.66 -3.99 13.15
N ASN A 233 1.37 -3.06 14.07
CA ASN A 233 1.06 -3.37 15.47
C ASN A 233 2.14 -4.22 16.18
N LEU A 234 3.42 -3.95 15.89
CA LEU A 234 4.58 -4.70 16.38
C LEU A 234 5.46 -3.91 17.37
N LEU A 235 4.89 -2.84 17.95
CA LEU A 235 5.58 -2.11 19.03
C LEU A 235 5.56 -2.91 20.34
N PRO A 236 6.64 -2.89 21.13
CA PRO A 236 6.75 -3.65 22.38
C PRO A 236 5.95 -2.99 23.51
N LEU A 237 4.64 -3.15 23.45
CA LEU A 237 3.70 -2.71 24.48
C LEU A 237 3.24 -3.91 25.32
N ASN A 238 2.85 -3.68 26.58
CA ASN A 238 2.42 -4.73 27.48
C ASN A 238 1.19 -5.50 26.92
N GLY A 239 0.28 -4.82 26.23
CA GLY A 239 -0.88 -5.45 25.60
C GLY A 239 -0.56 -6.41 24.45
N ASN A 240 0.64 -6.33 23.87
CA ASN A 240 1.09 -7.20 22.78
C ASN A 240 1.83 -8.46 23.28
N ARG A 241 2.00 -8.63 24.61
CA ARG A 241 2.59 -9.83 25.19
C ARG A 241 1.67 -11.03 25.06
N HIS A 242 2.23 -12.22 24.90
CA HIS A 242 1.44 -13.44 24.83
C HIS A 242 0.66 -13.67 26.13
N ALA A 243 -0.55 -14.24 26.00
CA ALA A 243 -1.44 -14.48 27.17
C ALA A 243 -0.87 -15.50 28.15
N GLU A 244 0.05 -16.35 27.71
CA GLU A 244 0.71 -17.37 28.52
C GLU A 244 1.77 -16.80 29.48
N ASP A 245 2.32 -15.61 29.18
CA ASP A 245 3.15 -14.86 30.12
C ASP A 245 2.23 -14.24 31.17
N ASN A 246 2.15 -14.73 32.39
CA ASN A 246 1.46 -14.12 33.54
C ASN A 246 1.88 -12.64 33.78
N SER A 247 2.29 -11.96 32.75
CA SER A 247 2.82 -10.60 32.78
C SER A 247 1.68 -9.59 32.81
N ASN A 248 1.83 -8.56 33.63
CA ASN A 248 0.90 -7.44 33.67
C ASN A 248 0.76 -6.80 32.28
N ARG A 249 -0.45 -6.81 31.73
CA ARG A 249 -0.81 -6.21 30.43
C ARG A 249 -1.28 -4.76 30.55
N SER A 250 -1.40 -4.25 31.77
CA SER A 250 -1.89 -2.90 32.04
C SER A 250 -0.98 -1.82 31.49
N CYS A 251 -1.56 -0.67 31.22
CA CYS A 251 -0.84 0.52 30.81
C CYS A 251 0.13 0.97 31.92
N ARG A 252 1.41 1.05 31.61
CA ARG A 252 2.50 1.43 32.54
C ARG A 252 2.39 2.86 33.08
N ARG A 253 1.49 3.68 32.53
CA ARG A 253 1.35 5.08 32.92
C ARG A 253 0.04 5.43 33.62
N CYS A 254 -1.08 4.89 33.16
CA CYS A 254 -2.39 5.20 33.72
C CYS A 254 -3.09 3.99 34.35
N GLY A 255 -2.52 2.80 34.29
CA GLY A 255 -3.08 1.58 34.87
C GLY A 255 -4.26 0.98 34.09
N TYR A 256 -4.64 1.54 32.93
CA TYR A 256 -5.71 0.97 32.09
C TYR A 256 -5.44 -0.51 31.76
N GLU A 257 -6.46 -1.34 31.71
CA GLU A 257 -6.37 -2.80 31.66
C GLU A 257 -5.43 -3.35 30.58
N MET A 258 -5.37 -2.68 29.42
CA MET A 258 -4.62 -3.18 28.28
C MET A 258 -3.82 -2.07 27.59
N GLU A 259 -2.50 -2.17 27.64
CA GLU A 259 -1.55 -1.23 27.01
C GLU A 259 -1.44 -1.51 25.50
N THR A 260 -2.49 -1.18 24.75
CA THR A 260 -2.48 -1.28 23.30
C THR A 260 -2.00 0.02 22.65
N LEU A 261 -1.56 -0.05 21.39
CA LEU A 261 -1.16 1.14 20.65
C LEU A 261 -2.30 2.19 20.51
N PRO A 262 -3.55 1.80 20.17
CA PRO A 262 -4.69 2.73 20.19
C PRO A 262 -4.85 3.43 21.55
N HIS A 263 -4.77 2.68 22.66
CA HIS A 263 -4.85 3.29 23.98
C HIS A 263 -3.74 4.32 24.18
N VAL A 264 -2.49 3.95 23.93
CA VAL A 264 -1.32 4.82 24.19
C VAL A 264 -1.40 6.13 23.42
N ILE A 265 -1.67 6.07 22.11
CA ILE A 265 -1.57 7.27 21.26
C ILE A 265 -2.87 8.06 21.11
N ASN A 266 -4.04 7.50 21.51
CA ASN A 266 -5.33 8.17 21.36
C ASN A 266 -6.16 8.28 22.64
N HIS A 267 -5.93 7.41 23.66
CA HIS A 267 -6.82 7.35 24.81
C HIS A 267 -6.10 7.48 26.16
N CYS A 268 -4.78 7.37 26.21
CA CYS A 268 -4.06 7.56 27.47
C CYS A 268 -4.00 9.04 27.85
N MET A 269 -4.82 9.46 28.79
CA MET A 269 -4.98 10.88 29.19
C MET A 269 -3.71 11.51 29.73
N THR A 270 -2.72 10.72 30.15
CA THR A 270 -1.36 11.21 30.48
C THR A 270 -0.77 12.06 29.34
N TYR A 271 -1.14 11.79 28.09
CA TYR A 271 -0.64 12.46 26.88
C TYR A 271 -1.63 13.41 26.22
N ALA A 272 -2.71 13.80 26.91
CA ALA A 272 -3.75 14.67 26.37
C ALA A 272 -3.19 15.95 25.74
N ALA A 273 -2.20 16.59 26.38
CA ALA A 273 -1.56 17.80 25.84
C ALA A 273 -0.83 17.57 24.52
N VAL A 274 -0.20 16.42 24.31
CA VAL A 274 0.48 16.08 23.05
C VAL A 274 -0.53 15.69 21.97
N MET A 275 -1.61 15.00 22.35
CA MET A 275 -2.73 14.69 21.45
C MET A 275 -3.39 15.97 20.94
N THR A 276 -3.62 16.96 21.85
CA THR A 276 -4.15 18.27 21.48
C THR A 276 -3.19 19.01 20.52
N ARG A 277 -1.88 18.98 20.77
CA ARG A 277 -0.89 19.58 19.84
C ARG A 277 -0.91 18.91 18.47
N ARG A 278 -1.03 17.56 18.40
CA ARG A 278 -1.19 16.82 17.16
C ARG A 278 -2.42 17.27 16.37
N HIS A 279 -3.55 17.36 17.04
CA HIS A 279 -4.81 17.84 16.47
C HIS A 279 -4.67 19.29 15.95
N ASN A 280 -4.20 20.20 16.79
CA ASN A 280 -4.07 21.63 16.47
C ASN A 280 -3.08 21.88 15.32
N ALA A 281 -2.07 21.03 15.14
CA ALA A 281 -1.16 21.14 14.00
C ALA A 281 -1.93 20.94 12.67
N ILE A 282 -2.87 19.98 12.62
CA ILE A 282 -3.71 19.76 11.44
C ILE A 282 -4.68 20.93 11.25
N VAL A 283 -5.37 21.37 12.32
CA VAL A 283 -6.30 22.55 12.27
C VAL A 283 -5.59 23.77 11.70
N SER A 284 -4.41 24.09 12.21
CA SER A 284 -3.61 25.22 11.73
C SER A 284 -3.27 25.11 10.23
N ARG A 285 -2.97 23.88 9.73
CA ARG A 285 -2.72 23.67 8.32
C ARG A 285 -3.99 23.84 7.47
N VAL A 286 -5.14 23.34 7.94
CA VAL A 286 -6.44 23.54 7.26
C VAL A 286 -6.77 25.02 7.17
N ARG A 287 -6.65 25.77 8.29
CA ARG A 287 -6.84 27.21 8.34
C ARG A 287 -5.95 27.93 7.32
N LYS A 288 -4.65 27.63 7.30
CA LYS A 288 -3.69 28.22 6.36
C LYS A 288 -4.04 27.90 4.91
N ALA A 289 -4.51 26.68 4.62
CA ALA A 289 -4.94 26.29 3.28
C ALA A 289 -6.19 27.07 2.83
N ALA A 290 -7.14 27.27 3.72
CA ALA A 290 -8.40 27.94 3.45
C ALA A 290 -8.29 29.48 3.36
N SER A 291 -7.38 30.10 4.12
CA SER A 291 -7.29 31.57 4.32
C SER A 291 -7.12 32.37 3.03
N LYS A 292 -6.66 31.75 1.94
CA LYS A 292 -6.54 32.41 0.62
C LYS A 292 -7.86 32.49 -0.15
N ARG A 293 -8.88 31.72 0.23
CA ARG A 293 -10.13 31.59 -0.52
C ARG A 293 -11.37 31.84 0.33
N TYR A 294 -11.26 31.72 1.64
CA TYR A 294 -12.33 31.83 2.62
C TYR A 294 -11.94 32.77 3.74
N THR A 295 -12.94 33.45 4.31
CA THR A 295 -12.79 34.18 5.58
C THR A 295 -13.01 33.20 6.73
N VAL A 296 -12.09 33.17 7.70
CA VAL A 296 -12.24 32.38 8.93
C VAL A 296 -13.16 33.15 9.85
N LEU A 297 -14.35 32.66 10.10
CA LEU A 297 -15.34 33.27 10.99
C LEU A 297 -15.06 32.95 12.46
N SER A 298 -14.69 31.69 12.73
CA SER A 298 -14.39 31.20 14.08
C SER A 298 -13.33 30.08 14.00
N GLU A 299 -12.48 30.03 15.03
CA GLU A 299 -11.46 29.00 15.24
C GLU A 299 -11.47 28.56 16.70
N ASN A 300 -11.86 27.31 16.99
CA ASN A 300 -11.96 26.75 18.35
C ASN A 300 -12.78 27.59 19.34
N GLU A 301 -13.70 28.40 18.87
CA GLU A 301 -14.56 29.25 19.69
C GLU A 301 -15.99 28.72 19.74
N ALA A 302 -16.70 29.03 20.81
CA ALA A 302 -18.10 28.66 20.92
C ALA A 302 -18.94 29.46 19.90
N VAL A 303 -19.65 28.74 19.05
CA VAL A 303 -20.57 29.34 18.08
C VAL A 303 -21.97 28.84 18.41
N ASN A 304 -22.86 29.74 18.77
CA ASN A 304 -24.25 29.42 19.09
C ASN A 304 -24.41 28.27 20.12
N GLY A 305 -24.17 28.57 21.40
CA GLY A 305 -24.20 27.61 22.50
C GLY A 305 -22.82 27.06 22.89
N ASN A 306 -22.77 25.82 23.37
CA ASN A 306 -21.54 25.19 23.85
C ASN A 306 -20.72 24.46 22.77
N LEU A 307 -21.19 24.45 21.50
CA LEU A 307 -20.49 23.76 20.42
C LEU A 307 -19.29 24.57 19.92
N ARG A 308 -18.12 23.94 19.90
CA ARG A 308 -16.84 24.55 19.46
C ARG A 308 -16.30 23.75 18.27
N PRO A 309 -16.68 24.12 17.04
CA PRO A 309 -16.05 23.55 15.86
C PRO A 309 -14.60 24.06 15.72
N ASP A 310 -13.74 23.26 15.12
CA ASP A 310 -12.35 23.67 14.90
C ASP A 310 -12.26 24.89 13.98
N LEU A 311 -13.06 24.94 12.91
CA LEU A 311 -13.12 26.05 11.99
C LEU A 311 -14.54 26.28 11.45
N VAL A 312 -14.92 27.55 11.35
CA VAL A 312 -16.07 27.99 10.54
C VAL A 312 -15.55 28.92 9.45
N LEU A 313 -15.72 28.52 8.21
CA LEU A 313 -15.24 29.23 7.02
C LEU A 313 -16.42 29.82 6.24
N VAL A 314 -16.29 31.09 5.79
CA VAL A 314 -17.34 31.76 5.03
C VAL A 314 -16.81 32.29 3.71
N LYS A 315 -17.63 32.15 2.65
CA LYS A 315 -17.37 32.71 1.32
C LYS A 315 -18.67 32.88 0.55
N ASN A 316 -18.88 34.04 -0.07
CA ASN A 316 -20.03 34.33 -0.96
C ASN A 316 -21.38 33.89 -0.34
N ASN A 317 -21.64 34.28 0.90
CA ASN A 317 -22.85 33.95 1.66
C ASN A 317 -23.05 32.42 1.91
N ASN A 318 -21.99 31.59 1.78
CA ASN A 318 -21.99 30.20 2.15
C ASN A 318 -21.05 29.97 3.32
N ALA A 319 -21.42 29.04 4.23
CA ALA A 319 -20.61 28.66 5.37
C ALA A 319 -20.20 27.18 5.33
N ILE A 320 -19.00 26.87 5.82
CA ILE A 320 -18.52 25.51 5.98
C ILE A 320 -18.03 25.33 7.42
N ILE A 321 -18.64 24.41 8.14
CA ILE A 321 -18.20 23.98 9.48
C ILE A 321 -17.24 22.82 9.26
N ILE A 322 -16.02 22.92 9.79
CA ILE A 322 -14.98 21.89 9.68
C ILE A 322 -14.53 21.48 11.08
N ASP A 323 -14.49 20.17 11.30
CA ASP A 323 -13.89 19.60 12.51
C ASP A 323 -12.80 18.61 12.09
N VAL A 324 -11.68 18.61 12.81
CA VAL A 324 -10.57 17.70 12.57
C VAL A 324 -10.69 16.53 13.53
N THR A 325 -10.42 15.33 13.05
CA THR A 325 -10.39 14.17 13.91
C THR A 325 -9.19 13.27 13.57
N VAL A 326 -8.60 12.69 14.63
CA VAL A 326 -7.41 11.85 14.49
C VAL A 326 -7.70 10.47 15.11
N PRO A 327 -8.56 9.63 14.45
CA PRO A 327 -8.87 8.30 14.93
C PRO A 327 -7.67 7.36 14.78
N PHE A 328 -7.69 6.23 15.50
CA PHE A 328 -6.78 5.13 15.22
C PHE A 328 -7.23 4.37 13.97
N GLU A 329 -6.27 3.89 13.19
CA GLU A 329 -6.48 3.12 11.96
C GLU A 329 -6.98 1.70 12.27
N ASN A 330 -8.24 1.56 12.56
CA ASN A 330 -8.90 0.26 12.77
C ASN A 330 -9.81 -0.09 11.59
N ARG A 331 -9.22 -0.26 10.39
CA ARG A 331 -9.88 -0.36 9.08
C ARG A 331 -10.57 0.94 8.65
N MET A 332 -11.00 1.00 7.40
CA MET A 332 -11.63 2.21 6.84
C MET A 332 -12.96 2.58 7.54
N ASP A 333 -13.67 1.61 8.09
CA ASP A 333 -14.92 1.86 8.84
C ASP A 333 -14.72 2.86 9.98
N ALA A 334 -13.58 2.78 10.69
CA ALA A 334 -13.26 3.72 11.76
C ALA A 334 -13.15 5.19 11.26
N PHE A 335 -12.75 5.40 10.02
CA PHE A 335 -12.69 6.73 9.41
C PHE A 335 -14.08 7.23 9.02
N CYS A 336 -14.91 6.35 8.47
CA CYS A 336 -16.30 6.66 8.15
C CYS A 336 -17.09 7.03 9.42
N GLU A 337 -17.00 6.21 10.48
CA GLU A 337 -17.63 6.47 11.77
C GLU A 337 -17.16 7.81 12.39
N ALA A 338 -15.86 8.07 12.37
CA ALA A 338 -15.30 9.32 12.90
C ALA A 338 -15.82 10.54 12.13
N ARG A 339 -15.92 10.48 10.79
CA ARG A 339 -16.46 11.54 9.94
C ARG A 339 -17.94 11.79 10.21
N GLU A 340 -18.75 10.74 10.17
CA GLU A 340 -20.19 10.86 10.37
C GLU A 340 -20.54 11.34 11.79
N GLY A 341 -19.83 10.86 12.81
CA GLY A 341 -19.99 11.35 14.17
C GLY A 341 -19.73 12.86 14.30
N LYS A 342 -18.76 13.41 13.56
CA LYS A 342 -18.51 14.88 13.53
C LYS A 342 -19.60 15.63 12.78
N LYS A 343 -20.08 15.11 11.65
CA LYS A 343 -21.19 15.71 10.90
C LYS A 343 -22.46 15.80 11.76
N GLN A 344 -22.84 14.70 12.42
CA GLN A 344 -24.00 14.66 13.31
C GLN A 344 -23.87 15.63 14.49
N LYS A 345 -22.68 15.68 15.12
CA LYS A 345 -22.42 16.58 16.25
C LYS A 345 -22.70 18.05 15.93
N TYR A 346 -22.39 18.48 14.70
CA TYR A 346 -22.52 19.88 14.31
C TYR A 346 -23.75 20.21 13.46
N GLU A 347 -24.66 19.27 13.23
CA GLU A 347 -25.86 19.51 12.41
C GLU A 347 -26.78 20.57 13.02
N ASN A 348 -26.97 20.59 14.33
CA ASN A 348 -27.76 21.61 15.00
C ASN A 348 -27.15 23.03 14.83
N LEU A 349 -25.81 23.13 14.85
CA LEU A 349 -25.12 24.38 14.57
C LEU A 349 -25.30 24.80 13.10
N ALA A 350 -25.26 23.83 12.18
CA ALA A 350 -25.51 24.11 10.76
C ALA A 350 -26.92 24.63 10.52
N GLN A 351 -27.93 24.05 11.17
CA GLN A 351 -29.32 24.53 11.10
C GLN A 351 -29.43 25.98 11.59
N ALA A 352 -28.81 26.32 12.73
CA ALA A 352 -28.79 27.69 13.23
C ALA A 352 -28.09 28.67 12.25
N LEU A 353 -27.00 28.24 11.60
CA LEU A 353 -26.30 29.07 10.62
C LEU A 353 -27.05 29.25 9.30
N ARG A 354 -27.94 28.32 8.92
CA ARG A 354 -28.81 28.43 7.72
C ARG A 354 -29.77 29.64 7.79
N THR A 355 -29.97 30.23 8.97
CA THR A 355 -30.70 31.49 9.09
C THR A 355 -29.90 32.69 8.57
N LYS A 356 -28.57 32.56 8.50
CA LYS A 356 -27.64 33.67 8.14
C LYS A 356 -26.96 33.47 6.79
N TYR A 357 -26.81 32.20 6.35
CA TYR A 357 -26.08 31.84 5.16
C TYR A 357 -26.97 31.01 4.22
N ALA A 358 -26.84 31.22 2.92
CA ALA A 358 -27.65 30.55 1.90
C ALA A 358 -27.39 29.03 1.87
N GLU A 359 -26.14 28.61 2.07
CA GLU A 359 -25.75 27.21 2.14
C GLU A 359 -24.79 27.01 3.33
N VAL A 360 -25.08 26.01 4.15
CA VAL A 360 -24.20 25.59 5.26
C VAL A 360 -23.86 24.12 5.11
N LYS A 361 -22.57 23.81 5.04
CA LYS A 361 -22.05 22.43 4.99
C LYS A 361 -21.29 22.10 6.26
N VAL A 362 -21.46 20.88 6.73
CA VAL A 362 -20.63 20.29 7.78
C VAL A 362 -19.76 19.20 7.17
N ASP A 363 -18.48 19.22 7.45
CA ASP A 363 -17.58 18.16 7.04
C ASP A 363 -16.44 17.97 8.07
N ALA A 364 -15.72 16.86 7.97
CA ALA A 364 -14.58 16.56 8.82
C ALA A 364 -13.32 16.32 7.99
N ILE A 365 -12.17 16.69 8.57
CA ILE A 365 -10.86 16.25 8.08
C ILE A 365 -10.39 15.10 8.95
N VAL A 366 -10.29 13.93 8.36
CA VAL A 366 -9.88 12.69 9.04
C VAL A 366 -8.46 12.35 8.66
N VAL A 367 -7.58 12.28 9.65
CA VAL A 367 -6.18 11.81 9.48
C VAL A 367 -5.91 10.78 10.57
N GLY A 368 -5.61 9.56 10.19
CA GLY A 368 -5.33 8.50 11.15
C GLY A 368 -4.11 8.81 12.01
N SER A 369 -4.11 8.34 13.24
CA SER A 369 -3.03 8.58 14.21
C SER A 369 -1.67 8.02 13.80
N LEU A 370 -1.63 7.05 12.88
CA LEU A 370 -0.43 6.53 12.23
C LEU A 370 -0.20 7.14 10.83
N GLY A 371 -0.83 8.28 10.57
CA GLY A 371 -0.65 9.06 9.35
C GLY A 371 -1.38 8.50 8.11
N ALA A 372 -2.46 7.76 8.26
CA ALA A 372 -3.30 7.41 7.14
C ALA A 372 -4.17 8.61 6.74
N TRP A 373 -4.12 8.99 5.47
CA TRP A 373 -4.94 10.06 4.91
C TRP A 373 -6.27 9.48 4.41
N ASP A 374 -7.39 10.02 4.86
CA ASP A 374 -8.70 9.65 4.33
C ASP A 374 -8.91 10.32 2.95
N PRO A 375 -9.13 9.53 1.88
CA PRO A 375 -9.36 10.09 0.54
C PRO A 375 -10.55 11.05 0.44
N ASP A 376 -11.58 10.88 1.26
CA ASP A 376 -12.77 11.73 1.26
C ASP A 376 -12.46 13.18 1.69
N ASN A 377 -11.39 13.41 2.42
CA ASN A 377 -10.90 14.76 2.70
C ASN A 377 -10.65 15.57 1.42
N ASP A 378 -10.31 14.89 0.32
CA ASP A 378 -9.98 15.56 -0.95
C ASP A 378 -11.17 16.32 -1.53
N ILE A 379 -12.39 15.87 -1.26
CA ILE A 379 -13.62 16.52 -1.72
C ILE A 379 -13.70 17.94 -1.16
N LEU A 380 -13.51 18.07 0.14
CA LEU A 380 -13.48 19.37 0.84
C LEU A 380 -12.23 20.17 0.48
N MET A 381 -11.05 19.56 0.56
CA MET A 381 -9.77 20.25 0.38
C MET A 381 -9.57 20.84 -1.01
N LYS A 382 -10.12 20.23 -2.08
CA LYS A 382 -10.12 20.80 -3.44
C LYS A 382 -10.87 22.15 -3.53
N LYS A 383 -11.85 22.40 -2.64
CA LYS A 383 -12.53 23.70 -2.53
C LYS A 383 -11.66 24.72 -1.80
N LEU A 384 -10.92 24.27 -0.78
CA LEU A 384 -10.13 25.14 0.11
C LEU A 384 -8.81 25.59 -0.52
N CYS A 385 -8.16 24.75 -1.33
CA CYS A 385 -6.83 25.06 -1.88
C CYS A 385 -6.64 24.54 -3.32
N SER A 386 -5.50 24.89 -3.93
CA SER A 386 -5.13 24.41 -5.27
C SER A 386 -4.72 22.92 -5.24
N ARG A 387 -4.85 22.23 -6.37
CA ARG A 387 -4.45 20.82 -6.50
C ARG A 387 -2.95 20.59 -6.22
N SER A 388 -2.09 21.53 -6.60
CA SER A 388 -0.65 21.44 -6.33
C SER A 388 -0.35 21.57 -4.84
N TYR A 389 -1.00 22.52 -4.16
CA TYR A 389 -0.84 22.69 -2.72
C TYR A 389 -1.44 21.52 -1.93
N LEU A 390 -2.56 20.93 -2.38
CA LEU A 390 -3.16 19.76 -1.74
C LEU A 390 -2.18 18.58 -1.65
N LYS A 391 -1.37 18.35 -2.69
CA LYS A 391 -0.34 17.30 -2.66
C LYS A 391 0.70 17.52 -1.55
N LEU A 392 1.12 18.75 -1.36
CA LEU A 392 2.05 19.12 -0.28
C LEU A 392 1.35 19.06 1.10
N PHE A 393 0.14 19.61 1.18
CA PHE A 393 -0.68 19.65 2.38
C PHE A 393 -0.86 18.25 3.01
N LYS A 394 -1.24 17.27 2.21
CA LYS A 394 -1.37 15.86 2.66
C LYS A 394 -0.09 15.36 3.30
N LYS A 395 1.06 15.51 2.62
CA LYS A 395 2.36 15.08 3.13
C LYS A 395 2.69 15.72 4.48
N LEU A 396 2.42 17.01 4.61
CA LEU A 396 2.69 17.74 5.84
C LEU A 396 1.78 17.28 7.00
N CYS A 397 0.47 17.09 6.77
CA CYS A 397 -0.44 16.57 7.79
C CYS A 397 -0.04 15.16 8.24
N VAL A 398 0.28 14.28 7.29
CA VAL A 398 0.74 12.92 7.57
C VAL A 398 2.01 12.92 8.42
N SER A 399 3.01 13.74 8.05
CA SER A 399 4.29 13.83 8.78
C SER A 399 4.12 14.38 10.20
N ASP A 400 3.29 15.43 10.38
CA ASP A 400 3.00 15.96 11.70
C ASP A 400 2.32 14.91 12.60
N THR A 401 1.34 14.19 12.05
CA THR A 401 0.62 13.16 12.79
C THR A 401 1.55 12.06 13.25
N ILE A 402 2.40 11.55 12.36
CA ILE A 402 3.39 10.51 12.68
C ILE A 402 4.38 11.02 13.75
N LYS A 403 4.87 12.27 13.61
CA LYS A 403 5.78 12.88 14.56
C LYS A 403 5.22 12.88 15.98
N TYR A 404 4.04 13.47 16.17
CA TYR A 404 3.43 13.55 17.50
C TYR A 404 3.04 12.17 18.05
N SER A 405 2.58 11.26 17.23
CA SER A 405 2.27 9.89 17.68
C SER A 405 3.50 9.12 18.12
N ARG A 406 4.63 9.31 17.40
CA ARG A 406 5.92 8.78 17.86
C ARG A 406 6.37 9.42 19.16
N ASP A 407 6.24 10.73 19.30
CA ASP A 407 6.66 11.43 20.50
C ASP A 407 5.84 10.97 21.73
N ILE A 408 4.51 10.77 21.60
CA ILE A 408 3.67 10.12 22.63
C ILE A 408 4.21 8.72 22.97
N TYR A 409 4.46 7.89 21.96
CA TYR A 409 4.92 6.52 22.18
C TYR A 409 6.29 6.49 22.90
N VAL A 410 7.24 7.32 22.49
CA VAL A 410 8.59 7.34 23.10
C VAL A 410 8.51 7.83 24.54
N GLU A 411 7.77 8.89 24.82
CA GLU A 411 7.54 9.37 26.18
C GLU A 411 6.85 8.29 27.04
N HIS A 412 5.88 7.57 26.45
CA HIS A 412 5.20 6.47 27.13
C HIS A 412 6.16 5.36 27.58
N VAL A 413 7.04 4.92 26.70
CA VAL A 413 7.95 3.80 26.96
C VAL A 413 9.12 4.25 27.86
N THR A 414 9.71 5.40 27.60
CA THR A 414 10.95 5.83 28.24
C THR A 414 10.72 6.69 29.49
N GLY A 415 9.58 7.37 29.60
CA GLY A 415 9.34 8.41 30.62
C GLY A 415 9.97 9.75 30.29
N VAL A 416 10.73 9.84 29.21
CA VAL A 416 11.42 11.08 28.80
C VAL A 416 10.55 11.86 27.85
N ARG A 417 10.21 13.09 28.25
CA ARG A 417 9.39 14.00 27.43
C ARG A 417 10.10 14.30 26.12
N GLN A 418 9.34 14.20 25.03
CA GLN A 418 9.82 14.55 23.71
C GLN A 418 9.45 16.01 23.41
N LEU A 419 10.39 16.78 22.90
CA LEU A 419 10.21 18.22 22.58
C LEU A 419 9.50 18.42 21.23
#